data_3bd0615835e11d92a1d38a44b9ed448d
#
_entry.id   3bd0615835e11d92a1d38a44b9ed448d
#
_cell.length_a   1.000
_cell.length_b   1.000
_cell.length_c   1.000
_cell.angle_alpha   90.00
_cell.angle_beta   90.00
_cell.angle_gamma   90.00
#
_symmetry.space_group_name_H-M   'P 1'
#
loop_
_entity.id
_entity.type
_entity.pdbx_description
1 polymer ?
#
loop_
_entity_poly.entity_id
_entity_poly.type
_entity_poly.pdbx_seq_one_letter_code
_entity_poly.pdbx_strand_id
1 'polypeptide(L)'
;MNRGQWLASYIGNNKAVGVELGVLRGPTFKALIKICPNLTLTGIDVFTPDRYWQANKITTTEELLKIQPLSWFDELLEFCREYPYRAHIRRDFTNKAHANFEDGSLDFVFIDADHSMEAVDEDIRLWEPKVKKGGLVSGHDIDMLSVKMAVMNHNPQYEEGPDNVWYWKKE
;
A
#
# COMPACT_ATOMS: atom_id res chain seq x y z
N MET A 1 -0.41 -17.50 9.79
CA MET A 1 -0.27 -16.04 10.04
C MET A 1 -0.65 -15.36 8.72
N ASN A 2 -1.58 -14.43 8.73
CA ASN A 2 -1.91 -13.66 7.53
C ASN A 2 -0.98 -12.45 7.37
N ARG A 3 -0.99 -11.79 6.17
CA ARG A 3 -0.12 -10.66 5.84
C ARG A 3 -0.19 -9.49 6.85
N GLY A 4 -1.39 -9.16 7.33
CA GLY A 4 -1.55 -8.08 8.31
C GLY A 4 -0.93 -8.42 9.67
N GLN A 5 -1.07 -9.66 10.14
CA GLN A 5 -0.41 -10.13 11.36
C GLN A 5 1.10 -10.20 11.22
N TRP A 6 1.59 -10.65 10.05
CA TRP A 6 3.03 -10.70 9.76
C TRP A 6 3.64 -9.31 9.76
N LEU A 7 3.04 -8.37 9.03
CA LEU A 7 3.51 -6.99 8.96
C LEU A 7 3.45 -6.32 10.34
N ALA A 8 2.39 -6.57 11.11
CA ALA A 8 2.28 -6.11 12.49
C ALA A 8 3.40 -6.65 13.39
N SER A 9 3.79 -7.93 13.23
CA SER A 9 4.92 -8.51 13.98
C SER A 9 6.26 -7.88 13.61
N TYR A 10 6.42 -7.43 12.38
CA TYR A 10 7.60 -6.72 11.91
C TYR A 10 7.67 -5.29 12.47
N ILE A 11 6.54 -4.57 12.47
CA ILE A 11 6.44 -3.20 13.01
C ILE A 11 6.57 -3.19 14.53
N GLY A 12 5.94 -4.14 15.20
CA GLY A 12 5.92 -4.26 16.65
C GLY A 12 5.20 -3.07 17.32
N ASN A 13 5.69 -2.69 18.50
CA ASN A 13 5.18 -1.55 19.27
C ASN A 13 5.95 -0.24 19.02
N ASN A 14 6.83 -0.21 18.03
CA ASN A 14 7.60 0.97 17.72
C ASN A 14 6.72 2.07 17.10
N LYS A 15 7.13 3.32 17.27
CA LYS A 15 6.56 4.41 16.48
C LYS A 15 6.97 4.21 15.04
N ALA A 16 6.00 4.10 14.15
CA ALA A 16 6.23 3.86 12.74
C ALA A 16 5.26 4.66 11.88
N VAL A 17 5.70 5.02 10.68
CA VAL A 17 4.90 5.65 9.64
C VAL A 17 4.95 4.75 8.40
N GLY A 18 3.80 4.36 7.89
CA GLY A 18 3.73 3.47 6.72
C GLY A 18 2.66 3.85 5.73
N VAL A 19 2.74 3.22 4.57
CA VAL A 19 1.76 3.35 3.49
C VAL A 19 1.35 1.96 3.00
N GLU A 20 0.05 1.78 2.76
CA GLU A 20 -0.53 0.63 2.06
C GLU A 20 -1.09 1.11 0.71
N LEU A 21 -0.63 0.51 -0.38
CA LEU A 21 -1.11 0.74 -1.74
C LEU A 21 -2.06 -0.39 -2.12
N GLY A 22 -3.29 -0.04 -2.49
CA GLY A 22 -4.35 -1.02 -2.70
C GLY A 22 -4.96 -1.48 -1.37
N VAL A 23 -5.95 -0.75 -0.90
CA VAL A 23 -6.59 -1.00 0.42
C VAL A 23 -7.83 -1.86 0.29
N LEU A 24 -8.58 -1.69 -0.81
CA LEU A 24 -9.84 -2.35 -1.09
C LEU A 24 -10.83 -2.16 0.08
N ARG A 25 -11.20 -3.24 0.79
CA ARG A 25 -12.06 -3.21 2.00
C ARG A 25 -11.30 -3.04 3.31
N GLY A 26 -9.98 -2.92 3.24
CA GLY A 26 -9.07 -2.62 4.34
C GLY A 26 -8.84 -3.74 5.36
N PRO A 27 -8.77 -5.03 4.97
CA PRO A 27 -8.49 -6.08 5.96
C PRO A 27 -7.10 -5.91 6.59
N THR A 28 -6.08 -5.65 5.80
CA THR A 28 -4.71 -5.42 6.26
C THR A 28 -4.60 -4.09 7.00
N PHE A 29 -5.10 -3.00 6.41
CA PHE A 29 -5.15 -1.67 7.00
C PHE A 29 -5.76 -1.66 8.42
N LYS A 30 -6.97 -2.22 8.55
CA LYS A 30 -7.68 -2.27 9.82
C LYS A 30 -6.96 -3.13 10.85
N ALA A 31 -6.36 -4.26 10.42
CA ALA A 31 -5.58 -5.13 11.29
C ALA A 31 -4.35 -4.40 11.84
N LEU A 32 -3.58 -3.71 10.99
CA LEU A 32 -2.39 -2.96 11.39
C LEU A 32 -2.73 -1.86 12.40
N ILE A 33 -3.76 -1.06 12.14
CA ILE A 33 -4.18 0.01 13.04
C ILE A 33 -4.62 -0.52 14.41
N LYS A 34 -5.27 -1.69 14.46
CA LYS A 34 -5.71 -2.30 15.72
C LYS A 34 -4.57 -2.95 16.50
N ILE A 35 -3.62 -3.58 15.81
CA ILE A 35 -2.52 -4.34 16.45
C ILE A 35 -1.36 -3.42 16.84
N CYS A 36 -1.03 -2.40 16.02
CA CYS A 36 0.12 -1.52 16.21
C CYS A 36 -0.32 -0.15 16.74
N PRO A 37 -0.35 0.08 18.06
CA PRO A 37 -0.92 1.30 18.66
C PRO A 37 -0.13 2.58 18.33
N ASN A 38 1.13 2.45 17.98
CA ASN A 38 2.03 3.58 17.67
C ASN A 38 2.27 3.77 16.17
N LEU A 39 1.52 3.05 15.31
CA LEU A 39 1.60 3.16 13.87
C LEU A 39 0.74 4.32 13.37
N THR A 40 1.30 5.16 12.50
CA THR A 40 0.55 6.04 11.60
C THR A 40 0.55 5.41 10.21
N LEU A 41 -0.62 5.14 9.67
CA LEU A 41 -0.79 4.44 8.39
C LEU A 41 -1.67 5.25 7.44
N THR A 42 -1.19 5.42 6.22
CA THR A 42 -1.98 5.98 5.11
C THR A 42 -2.27 4.88 4.10
N GLY A 43 -3.54 4.62 3.87
CA GLY A 43 -4.00 3.73 2.80
C GLY A 43 -4.32 4.54 1.53
N ILE A 44 -3.87 4.07 0.38
CA ILE A 44 -4.08 4.71 -0.91
C ILE A 44 -4.76 3.72 -1.84
N ASP A 45 -5.89 4.12 -2.42
CA ASP A 45 -6.66 3.31 -3.35
C ASP A 45 -7.54 4.21 -4.23
N VAL A 46 -7.87 3.76 -5.42
CA VAL A 46 -8.80 4.46 -6.32
C VAL A 46 -10.26 4.30 -5.87
N PHE A 47 -10.58 3.26 -5.10
CA PHE A 47 -11.93 2.90 -4.63
C PHE A 47 -12.98 2.88 -5.76
N THR A 48 -12.57 2.41 -6.92
CA THR A 48 -13.38 2.34 -8.12
C THR A 48 -13.07 1.02 -8.83
N PRO A 49 -14.06 0.31 -9.40
CA PRO A 49 -13.77 -0.91 -10.15
C PRO A 49 -12.77 -0.66 -11.27
N ASP A 50 -11.75 -1.51 -11.39
CA ASP A 50 -10.66 -1.38 -12.39
C ASP A 50 -11.19 -1.21 -13.81
N ARG A 51 -12.21 -1.98 -14.16
CA ARG A 51 -12.87 -1.89 -15.48
C ARG A 51 -13.47 -0.53 -15.77
N TYR A 52 -13.82 0.25 -14.72
CA TYR A 52 -14.47 1.54 -14.92
C TYR A 52 -13.47 2.62 -15.30
N TRP A 53 -12.40 2.80 -14.54
CA TRP A 53 -11.42 3.85 -14.83
C TRP A 53 -10.61 3.56 -16.10
N GLN A 54 -10.32 2.28 -16.40
CA GLN A 54 -9.69 1.86 -17.64
C GLN A 54 -10.59 2.14 -18.87
N ALA A 55 -11.86 1.75 -18.82
CA ALA A 55 -12.81 1.96 -19.90
C ALA A 55 -13.07 3.45 -20.19
N ASN A 56 -13.01 4.31 -19.18
CA ASN A 56 -13.23 5.74 -19.32
C ASN A 56 -11.93 6.54 -19.44
N LYS A 57 -10.77 5.86 -19.55
CA LYS A 57 -9.43 6.47 -19.68
C LYS A 57 -9.15 7.54 -18.62
N ILE A 58 -9.56 7.27 -17.38
CA ILE A 58 -9.35 8.18 -16.25
C ILE A 58 -7.91 8.02 -15.80
N THR A 59 -7.15 9.09 -15.87
CA THR A 59 -5.70 9.07 -15.58
C THR A 59 -5.28 10.15 -14.57
N THR A 60 -6.19 11.00 -14.16
CA THR A 60 -5.92 12.07 -13.20
C THR A 60 -6.73 11.92 -11.93
N THR A 61 -6.17 12.35 -10.81
CA THR A 61 -6.86 12.39 -9.52
C THR A 61 -8.13 13.24 -9.58
N GLU A 62 -8.09 14.36 -10.31
CA GLU A 62 -9.26 15.23 -10.46
C GLU A 62 -10.43 14.52 -11.14
N GLU A 63 -10.19 13.76 -12.20
CA GLU A 63 -11.21 12.95 -12.88
C GLU A 63 -11.73 11.83 -11.97
N LEU A 64 -10.81 11.15 -11.26
CA LEU A 64 -11.16 10.10 -10.31
C LEU A 64 -12.12 10.61 -9.22
N LEU A 65 -11.87 11.78 -8.67
CA LEU A 65 -12.68 12.36 -7.60
C LEU A 65 -14.09 12.78 -8.05
N LYS A 66 -14.36 12.90 -9.35
CA LYS A 66 -15.69 13.14 -9.91
C LYS A 66 -16.57 11.89 -9.98
N ILE A 67 -15.99 10.69 -9.77
CA ILE A 67 -16.70 9.42 -9.80
C ILE A 67 -17.16 9.04 -8.41
N GLN A 68 -18.37 8.47 -8.30
CA GLN A 68 -18.85 7.91 -7.02
C GLN A 68 -17.93 6.75 -6.58
N PRO A 69 -17.33 6.80 -5.38
CA PRO A 69 -16.52 5.71 -4.87
C PRO A 69 -17.37 4.48 -4.53
N LEU A 70 -16.71 3.34 -4.37
CA LEU A 70 -17.34 2.13 -3.86
C LEU A 70 -17.74 2.31 -2.40
N SER A 71 -18.83 1.65 -1.96
CA SER A 71 -19.42 1.84 -0.62
C SER A 71 -18.43 1.58 0.54
N TRP A 72 -17.47 0.67 0.35
CA TRP A 72 -16.46 0.40 1.38
C TRP A 72 -15.45 1.53 1.61
N PHE A 73 -15.39 2.54 0.71
CA PHE A 73 -14.64 3.76 0.98
C PHE A 73 -15.22 4.52 2.17
N ASP A 74 -16.55 4.66 2.22
CA ASP A 74 -17.24 5.31 3.34
C ASP A 74 -17.07 4.52 4.65
N GLU A 75 -17.11 3.18 4.58
CA GLU A 75 -16.85 2.30 5.72
C GLU A 75 -15.42 2.46 6.28
N LEU A 76 -14.43 2.68 5.39
CA LEU A 76 -13.06 2.93 5.79
C LEU A 76 -12.87 4.33 6.38
N LEU A 77 -13.54 5.33 5.83
CA LEU A 77 -13.54 6.69 6.40
C LEU A 77 -14.14 6.68 7.81
N GLU A 78 -15.22 5.93 8.03
CA GLU A 78 -15.81 5.79 9.37
C GLU A 78 -14.83 5.12 10.34
N PHE A 79 -14.18 4.02 9.91
CA PHE A 79 -13.13 3.38 10.70
C PHE A 79 -11.99 4.37 11.04
N CYS A 80 -11.56 5.21 10.10
CA CYS A 80 -10.50 6.19 10.34
C CYS A 80 -10.90 7.25 11.38
N ARG A 81 -12.18 7.58 11.50
CA ARG A 81 -12.68 8.51 12.53
C ARG A 81 -12.49 8.00 13.96
N GLU A 82 -12.44 6.67 14.15
CA GLU A 82 -12.09 6.07 15.45
C GLU A 82 -10.60 6.28 15.80
N TYR A 83 -9.74 6.53 14.79
CA TYR A 83 -8.29 6.67 14.93
C TYR A 83 -7.74 7.92 14.23
N PRO A 84 -8.26 9.14 14.54
CA PRO A 84 -8.10 10.34 13.70
C PRO A 84 -6.66 10.81 13.52
N TYR A 85 -5.75 10.45 14.43
CA TYR A 85 -4.34 10.90 14.40
C TYR A 85 -3.39 9.89 13.75
N ARG A 86 -3.87 8.71 13.36
CA ARG A 86 -2.97 7.65 12.88
C ARG A 86 -3.54 6.76 11.76
N ALA A 87 -4.83 6.82 11.45
CA ALA A 87 -5.44 6.11 10.34
C ALA A 87 -5.93 7.11 9.29
N HIS A 88 -5.35 7.07 8.10
CA HIS A 88 -5.67 7.97 7.02
C HIS A 88 -5.97 7.18 5.74
N ILE A 89 -7.02 7.57 5.04
CA ILE A 89 -7.37 7.01 3.72
C ILE A 89 -7.33 8.14 2.70
N ARG A 90 -6.64 7.88 1.61
CA ARG A 90 -6.54 8.77 0.46
C ARG A 90 -7.06 8.09 -0.79
N ARG A 91 -8.03 8.72 -1.45
CA ARG A 91 -8.52 8.28 -2.74
C ARG A 91 -7.67 8.90 -3.84
N ASP A 92 -6.77 8.11 -4.42
CA ASP A 92 -5.81 8.57 -5.42
C ASP A 92 -5.22 7.37 -6.19
N PHE A 93 -4.57 7.63 -7.32
CA PHE A 93 -3.69 6.68 -7.98
C PHE A 93 -2.36 6.57 -7.22
N THR A 94 -1.82 5.35 -7.13
CA THR A 94 -0.54 5.10 -6.44
C THR A 94 0.60 5.88 -7.07
N ASN A 95 0.64 5.93 -8.41
CA ASN A 95 1.64 6.67 -9.18
C ASN A 95 1.45 8.22 -9.19
N LYS A 96 0.45 8.75 -8.50
CA LYS A 96 0.27 10.19 -8.26
C LYS A 96 0.50 10.54 -6.79
N ALA A 97 -0.01 9.70 -5.91
CA ALA A 97 0.02 9.94 -4.47
C ALA A 97 1.45 10.03 -3.89
N HIS A 98 2.43 9.31 -4.46
CA HIS A 98 3.81 9.31 -4.00
C HIS A 98 4.44 10.70 -3.89
N ALA A 99 4.00 11.64 -4.75
CA ALA A 99 4.52 13.03 -4.74
C ALA A 99 4.20 13.80 -3.46
N ASN A 100 3.29 13.29 -2.61
CA ASN A 100 2.93 13.92 -1.33
C ASN A 100 3.75 13.38 -0.15
N PHE A 101 4.73 12.52 -0.41
CA PHE A 101 5.59 11.92 0.60
C PHE A 101 7.04 12.29 0.32
N GLU A 102 7.76 12.73 1.36
CA GLU A 102 9.17 13.03 1.26
C GLU A 102 10.00 11.74 1.17
N ASP A 103 11.12 11.79 0.48
CA ASP A 103 12.04 10.66 0.40
C ASP A 103 12.59 10.33 1.79
N GLY A 104 12.66 9.05 2.12
CA GLY A 104 13.11 8.57 3.42
C GLY A 104 12.19 8.89 4.60
N SER A 105 10.93 9.24 4.38
CA SER A 105 9.97 9.58 5.45
C SER A 105 9.21 8.37 6.02
N LEU A 106 9.15 7.24 5.28
CA LEU A 106 8.39 6.07 5.65
C LEU A 106 9.25 4.99 6.31
N ASP A 107 8.71 4.32 7.33
CA ASP A 107 9.28 3.11 7.90
C ASP A 107 9.02 1.89 7.03
N PHE A 108 7.88 1.87 6.34
CA PHE A 108 7.56 0.82 5.38
C PHE A 108 6.58 1.27 4.30
N VAL A 109 6.57 0.54 3.19
CA VAL A 109 5.50 0.51 2.18
C VAL A 109 5.02 -0.93 2.00
N PHE A 110 3.71 -1.12 1.84
CA PHE A 110 3.08 -2.39 1.50
C PHE A 110 2.30 -2.24 0.20
N ILE A 111 2.73 -2.94 -0.86
CA ILE A 111 2.22 -2.82 -2.23
C ILE A 111 1.28 -3.99 -2.51
N ASP A 112 -0.02 -3.71 -2.68
CA ASP A 112 -1.09 -4.69 -2.91
C ASP A 112 -2.19 -4.07 -3.82
N ALA A 113 -1.76 -3.36 -4.89
CA ALA A 113 -2.66 -2.61 -5.78
C ALA A 113 -2.94 -3.36 -7.10
N ASP A 114 -2.50 -2.86 -8.24
CA ASP A 114 -2.60 -3.56 -9.52
C ASP A 114 -1.47 -4.61 -9.63
N HIS A 115 -1.82 -5.81 -10.10
CA HIS A 115 -0.91 -6.95 -10.16
C HIS A 115 -0.26 -7.13 -11.56
N SER A 116 -0.43 -6.18 -12.49
CA SER A 116 0.33 -6.17 -13.73
C SER A 116 1.81 -5.90 -13.44
N MET A 117 2.69 -6.49 -14.25
CA MET A 117 4.14 -6.32 -14.06
C MET A 117 4.54 -4.85 -14.10
N GLU A 118 3.97 -4.09 -15.03
CA GLU A 118 4.24 -2.67 -15.23
C GLU A 118 3.80 -1.82 -14.03
N ALA A 119 2.64 -2.13 -13.44
CA ALA A 119 2.14 -1.37 -12.29
C ALA A 119 2.95 -1.66 -11.02
N VAL A 120 3.29 -2.92 -10.76
CA VAL A 120 4.13 -3.30 -9.62
C VAL A 120 5.53 -2.71 -9.75
N ASP A 121 6.13 -2.76 -10.95
CA ASP A 121 7.43 -2.14 -11.24
C ASP A 121 7.38 -0.61 -11.00
N GLU A 122 6.33 0.06 -11.48
CA GLU A 122 6.14 1.49 -11.27
C GLU A 122 5.97 1.83 -9.78
N ASP A 123 5.14 1.07 -9.05
CA ASP A 123 4.92 1.28 -7.62
C ASP A 123 6.22 1.10 -6.82
N ILE A 124 6.99 0.04 -7.05
CA ILE A 124 8.28 -0.15 -6.38
C ILE A 124 9.21 1.03 -6.67
N ARG A 125 9.38 1.40 -7.95
CA ARG A 125 10.25 2.50 -8.37
C ARG A 125 9.89 3.85 -7.74
N LEU A 126 8.60 4.13 -7.56
CA LEU A 126 8.11 5.41 -7.03
C LEU A 126 8.09 5.45 -5.49
N TRP A 127 7.85 4.29 -4.84
CA TRP A 127 7.64 4.26 -3.40
C TRP A 127 8.85 3.79 -2.59
N GLU A 128 9.74 2.97 -3.16
CA GLU A 128 10.99 2.63 -2.47
C GLU A 128 11.81 3.85 -2.06
N PRO A 129 11.98 4.93 -2.88
CA PRO A 129 12.64 6.14 -2.43
C PRO A 129 12.03 6.77 -1.18
N LYS A 130 10.71 6.62 -0.98
CA LYS A 130 9.98 7.16 0.17
C LYS A 130 10.29 6.42 1.47
N VAL A 131 10.68 5.16 1.39
CA VAL A 131 11.09 4.37 2.53
C VAL A 131 12.48 4.81 3.00
N LYS A 132 12.67 4.94 4.31
CA LYS A 132 13.96 5.27 4.90
C LYS A 132 14.97 4.13 4.79
N LYS A 133 16.24 4.42 4.85
CA LYS A 133 17.31 3.40 4.93
C LYS A 133 17.05 2.46 6.12
N GLY A 134 17.12 1.15 5.87
CA GLY A 134 16.77 0.10 6.83
C GLY A 134 15.26 -0.13 7.01
N GLY A 135 14.42 0.64 6.35
CA GLY A 135 12.96 0.45 6.32
C GLY A 135 12.55 -0.71 5.41
N LEU A 136 11.29 -1.10 5.47
CA LEU A 136 10.75 -2.25 4.78
C LEU A 136 10.07 -1.85 3.46
N VAL A 137 10.53 -2.42 2.36
CA VAL A 137 9.78 -2.47 1.09
C VAL A 137 9.12 -3.84 1.01
N SER A 138 7.82 -3.89 0.85
CA SER A 138 7.06 -5.15 0.90
C SER A 138 5.79 -5.08 0.07
N GLY A 139 5.22 -6.24 -0.24
CA GLY A 139 3.95 -6.33 -0.94
C GLY A 139 3.37 -7.74 -0.91
N HIS A 140 2.35 -7.98 -1.71
CA HIS A 140 1.58 -9.21 -1.74
C HIS A 140 1.66 -9.92 -3.11
N ASP A 141 1.01 -11.08 -3.21
CA ASP A 141 0.82 -11.86 -4.45
C ASP A 141 2.11 -12.31 -5.18
N ILE A 142 3.17 -12.67 -4.43
CA ILE A 142 4.43 -13.16 -5.01
C ILE A 142 4.27 -14.45 -5.82
N ASP A 143 3.19 -15.18 -5.62
CA ASP A 143 2.82 -16.36 -6.41
C ASP A 143 2.32 -16.01 -7.82
N MET A 144 1.94 -14.76 -8.08
CA MET A 144 1.63 -14.27 -9.42
C MET A 144 2.91 -13.98 -10.20
N LEU A 145 3.04 -14.57 -11.41
CA LEU A 145 4.25 -14.43 -12.22
C LEU A 145 4.58 -12.97 -12.57
N SER A 146 3.56 -12.14 -12.85
CA SER A 146 3.74 -10.71 -13.13
C SER A 146 4.37 -9.95 -11.96
N VAL A 147 3.84 -10.18 -10.74
CA VAL A 147 4.37 -9.59 -9.50
C VAL A 147 5.80 -10.08 -9.26
N LYS A 148 6.02 -11.40 -9.35
CA LYS A 148 7.34 -12.01 -9.14
C LYS A 148 8.40 -11.44 -10.08
N MET A 149 8.07 -11.26 -11.35
CA MET A 149 8.99 -10.70 -12.34
C MET A 149 9.36 -9.24 -11.99
N ALA A 150 8.38 -8.41 -11.65
CA ALA A 150 8.64 -7.04 -11.23
C ALA A 150 9.53 -6.98 -9.98
N VAL A 151 9.20 -7.74 -8.94
CA VAL A 151 9.97 -7.82 -7.69
C VAL A 151 11.42 -8.26 -7.94
N MET A 152 11.63 -9.31 -8.74
CA MET A 152 12.96 -9.79 -9.09
C MET A 152 13.79 -8.79 -9.88
N ASN A 153 13.17 -7.95 -10.72
CA ASN A 153 13.86 -6.90 -11.46
C ASN A 153 14.43 -5.81 -10.52
N HIS A 154 13.73 -5.51 -9.44
CA HIS A 154 14.16 -4.51 -8.45
C HIS A 154 15.14 -5.10 -7.41
N ASN A 155 14.82 -6.26 -6.88
CA ASN A 155 15.68 -6.93 -5.89
C ASN A 155 15.64 -8.44 -6.07
N PRO A 156 16.63 -9.05 -6.74
CA PRO A 156 16.70 -10.51 -6.91
C PRO A 156 16.96 -11.28 -5.61
N GLN A 157 17.30 -10.58 -4.51
CA GLN A 157 17.53 -11.16 -3.18
C GLN A 157 16.36 -10.90 -2.23
N TYR A 158 15.15 -10.59 -2.77
CA TYR A 158 13.95 -10.43 -1.96
C TYR A 158 13.69 -11.70 -1.12
N GLU A 159 13.00 -11.51 -0.01
CA GLU A 159 12.56 -12.60 0.87
C GLU A 159 11.06 -12.82 0.72
N GLU A 160 10.61 -14.05 0.98
CA GLU A 160 9.18 -14.40 1.01
C GLU A 160 8.71 -14.58 2.45
N GLY A 161 7.58 -13.99 2.77
CA GLY A 161 6.87 -14.12 4.04
C GLY A 161 5.63 -15.02 3.90
N PRO A 162 4.87 -15.22 4.99
CA PRO A 162 3.62 -15.95 4.94
C PRO A 162 2.57 -15.18 4.13
N ASP A 163 1.55 -15.93 3.62
CA ASP A 163 0.41 -15.34 2.89
C ASP A 163 0.86 -14.60 1.62
N ASN A 164 1.77 -15.21 0.85
CA ASN A 164 2.28 -14.66 -0.42
C ASN A 164 2.92 -13.26 -0.34
N VAL A 165 3.45 -12.89 0.82
CA VAL A 165 4.18 -11.62 1.02
C VAL A 165 5.58 -11.73 0.46
N TRP A 166 6.05 -10.66 -0.20
CA TRP A 166 7.44 -10.43 -0.56
C TRP A 166 7.97 -9.20 0.15
N TYR A 167 9.27 -9.18 0.45
CA TYR A 167 9.87 -8.03 1.14
C TYR A 167 11.40 -7.99 1.05
N TRP A 168 11.94 -6.80 1.30
CA TRP A 168 13.36 -6.56 1.61
C TRP A 168 13.53 -5.33 2.49
N LYS A 169 14.71 -5.19 3.08
CA LYS A 169 15.11 -3.95 3.75
C LYS A 169 15.83 -3.04 2.75
N LYS A 170 15.40 -1.79 2.68
CA LYS A 170 16.08 -0.79 1.85
C LYS A 170 17.49 -0.52 2.37
N GLU A 171 18.47 -0.56 1.49
CA GLU A 171 19.89 -0.27 1.78
C GLU A 171 20.18 1.22 1.96
#